data_ba0abf7677840999678a9fef5226c884
#
_entry.id   ba0abf7677840999678a9fef5226c884
#
_cell.length_a   1.000
_cell.length_b   1.000
_cell.length_c   1.000
_cell.angle_alpha   90.00
_cell.angle_beta   90.00
_cell.angle_gamma   90.00
#
_symmetry.space_group_name_H-M   'P 1'
#
loop_
_entity.id
_entity.type
_entity.pdbx_description
1 polymer ?
#
loop_
_entity_poly.entity_id
_entity_poly.type
_entity_poly.pdbx_seq_one_letter_code
_entity_poly.pdbx_strand_id
1 'polypeptide(L)'
;RCGENNCVGHDDLDVVFQFDKQGRILTQFGAGMFEWPHGIDVDDDGNVWVVDARGNEERGRGHQVIKFSPEGVVLLRLGTAGVAGRTRTTLDQPNDVLTAPNGDIFVADGHPGNGNNRIVKYASDGRYLMEWGETGSNPGEFRTPHALAMDDDGLLYVGDRSNRRIQVFEQDGTFVRDFYNMGRASGITIHNNKLYVADSESRYGSNPGFRRGIRVMDLDTGFVIAFIPDPDPTPGGTSAAEGVAVDNEGNVYGAEVGPRALRKHVAR
;
A
#
# COMPACT_ATOMS: atom_id res chain seq x y z
N ARG A 1 -10.43 16.43 5.90
CA ARG A 1 -10.09 15.05 6.31
C ARG A 1 -11.31 14.17 6.08
N CYS A 2 -11.19 13.13 5.27
CA CYS A 2 -12.23 12.11 5.17
C CYS A 2 -12.53 11.50 6.55
N GLY A 3 -13.74 11.03 6.77
CA GLY A 3 -14.12 10.30 7.99
C GLY A 3 -13.30 9.01 8.19
N GLU A 4 -13.53 8.29 9.29
CA GLU A 4 -12.72 7.11 9.65
C GLU A 4 -12.72 6.00 8.58
N ASN A 5 -13.76 5.93 7.74
CA ASN A 5 -13.94 4.84 6.80
C ASN A 5 -14.27 5.27 5.35
N ASN A 6 -14.45 6.55 5.07
CA ASN A 6 -14.75 7.04 3.72
C ASN A 6 -14.69 8.57 3.63
N CYS A 7 -14.77 9.09 2.40
CA CYS A 7 -14.84 10.52 2.12
C CYS A 7 -16.28 11.02 1.89
N VAL A 8 -17.29 10.24 2.20
CA VAL A 8 -18.70 10.65 2.05
C VAL A 8 -19.02 11.86 2.95
N GLY A 9 -19.59 12.90 2.35
CA GLY A 9 -19.89 14.14 3.05
C GLY A 9 -18.69 15.09 3.25
N HIS A 10 -17.53 14.77 2.63
CA HIS A 10 -16.30 15.56 2.68
C HIS A 10 -15.74 15.86 1.29
N ASP A 11 -16.63 16.11 0.32
CA ASP A 11 -16.25 16.32 -1.09
C ASP A 11 -15.46 17.62 -1.33
N ASP A 12 -15.43 18.50 -0.35
CA ASP A 12 -14.68 19.76 -0.34
C ASP A 12 -13.24 19.60 0.17
N LEU A 13 -12.87 18.43 0.69
CA LEU A 13 -11.55 18.21 1.27
C LEU A 13 -10.61 17.51 0.29
N ASP A 14 -9.43 18.10 0.13
CA ASP A 14 -8.32 17.43 -0.54
C ASP A 14 -7.83 16.21 0.28
N VAL A 15 -7.40 15.16 -0.41
CA VAL A 15 -6.95 13.90 0.20
C VAL A 15 -5.46 13.65 0.00
N VAL A 16 -4.85 14.29 -0.99
CA VAL A 16 -3.41 14.21 -1.26
C VAL A 16 -2.76 15.51 -0.82
N PHE A 17 -1.67 15.40 -0.06
CA PHE A 17 -0.90 16.52 0.44
C PHE A 17 0.58 16.30 0.22
N GLN A 18 1.26 17.29 -0.32
CA GLN A 18 2.70 17.37 -0.35
C GLN A 18 3.19 18.34 0.72
N PHE A 19 4.16 17.91 1.51
CA PHE A 19 4.77 18.72 2.56
C PHE A 19 6.25 18.96 2.28
N ASP A 20 6.75 20.11 2.72
CA ASP A 20 8.18 20.33 2.81
C ASP A 20 8.79 19.63 4.06
N LYS A 21 10.12 19.69 4.18
CA LYS A 21 10.85 19.10 5.33
C LYS A 21 10.48 19.72 6.69
N GLN A 22 9.81 20.88 6.70
CA GLN A 22 9.32 21.58 7.90
C GLN A 22 7.85 21.27 8.20
N GLY A 23 7.19 20.41 7.39
CA GLY A 23 5.78 20.06 7.54
C GLY A 23 4.80 21.11 7.00
N ARG A 24 5.24 22.06 6.19
CA ARG A 24 4.36 23.04 5.54
C ARG A 24 3.79 22.42 4.26
N ILE A 25 2.50 22.62 4.01
CA ILE A 25 1.84 22.15 2.79
C ILE A 25 2.39 22.95 1.59
N LEU A 26 2.89 22.22 0.60
CA LEU A 26 3.33 22.76 -0.69
C LEU A 26 2.21 22.66 -1.74
N THR A 27 1.56 21.50 -1.82
CA THR A 27 0.50 21.20 -2.79
C THR A 27 -0.55 20.32 -2.13
N GLN A 28 -1.81 20.50 -2.52
CA GLN A 28 -2.91 19.63 -2.11
C GLN A 28 -3.93 19.51 -3.25
N PHE A 29 -4.54 18.33 -3.41
CA PHE A 29 -5.54 18.06 -4.43
C PHE A 29 -6.36 16.80 -4.13
N GLY A 30 -7.35 16.53 -4.99
CA GLY A 30 -8.15 15.32 -4.96
C GLY A 30 -9.50 15.46 -4.27
N ALA A 31 -9.94 16.71 -3.97
CA ALA A 31 -11.27 16.96 -3.42
C ALA A 31 -12.35 16.39 -4.32
N GLY A 32 -13.31 15.70 -3.71
CA GLY A 32 -14.45 15.12 -4.41
C GLY A 32 -14.16 13.94 -5.33
N MET A 33 -12.92 13.43 -5.36
CA MET A 33 -12.51 12.39 -6.31
C MET A 33 -12.55 10.97 -5.75
N PHE A 34 -12.53 10.81 -4.44
CA PHE A 34 -12.32 9.54 -3.77
C PHE A 34 -13.50 9.13 -2.89
N GLU A 35 -13.69 7.83 -2.78
CA GLU A 35 -14.60 7.22 -1.80
C GLU A 35 -13.82 6.76 -0.55
N TRP A 36 -12.70 6.05 -0.76
CA TRP A 36 -11.84 5.58 0.31
C TRP A 36 -10.37 5.51 -0.16
N PRO A 37 -9.65 6.64 -0.17
CA PRO A 37 -8.24 6.67 -0.54
C PRO A 37 -7.44 5.77 0.41
N HIS A 38 -6.58 4.90 -0.15
CA HIS A 38 -5.88 3.86 0.58
C HIS A 38 -4.37 3.87 0.32
N GLY A 39 -3.89 3.23 -0.74
CA GLY A 39 -2.47 3.21 -1.10
C GLY A 39 -2.05 4.47 -1.86
N ILE A 40 -0.78 4.82 -1.73
CA ILE A 40 -0.15 5.94 -2.46
C ILE A 40 1.28 5.56 -2.84
N ASP A 41 1.65 5.88 -4.08
CA ASP A 41 3.02 5.75 -4.61
C ASP A 41 3.40 7.00 -5.40
N VAL A 42 4.70 7.24 -5.56
CA VAL A 42 5.23 8.34 -6.37
C VAL A 42 6.26 7.75 -7.34
N ASP A 43 5.99 7.86 -8.64
CA ASP A 43 6.89 7.33 -9.66
C ASP A 43 8.14 8.21 -9.86
N ASP A 44 9.10 7.73 -10.64
CA ASP A 44 10.39 8.40 -10.90
C ASP A 44 10.23 9.77 -11.60
N ASP A 45 9.11 9.99 -12.29
CA ASP A 45 8.76 11.28 -12.90
C ASP A 45 8.09 12.24 -11.92
N GLY A 46 7.86 11.82 -10.66
CA GLY A 46 7.18 12.58 -9.60
C GLY A 46 5.66 12.57 -9.70
N ASN A 47 5.07 11.73 -10.56
CA ASN A 47 3.62 11.59 -10.60
C ASN A 47 3.13 10.80 -9.40
N VAL A 48 1.96 11.17 -8.90
CA VAL A 48 1.35 10.60 -7.69
C VAL A 48 0.28 9.60 -8.09
N TRP A 49 0.43 8.36 -7.63
CA TRP A 49 -0.54 7.30 -7.80
C TRP A 49 -1.33 7.11 -6.52
N VAL A 50 -2.65 7.10 -6.61
CA VAL A 50 -3.53 6.94 -5.46
C VAL A 50 -4.55 5.84 -5.72
N VAL A 51 -4.66 4.93 -4.77
CA VAL A 51 -5.64 3.85 -4.80
C VAL A 51 -6.91 4.33 -4.09
N ASP A 52 -8.07 4.13 -4.74
CA ASP A 52 -9.39 4.32 -4.15
C ASP A 52 -10.06 2.95 -3.95
N ALA A 53 -9.93 2.41 -2.74
CA ALA A 53 -10.17 0.99 -2.49
C ALA A 53 -11.64 0.59 -2.48
N ARG A 54 -12.52 1.36 -1.86
CA ARG A 54 -13.96 1.04 -1.83
C ARG A 54 -14.70 1.78 -2.91
N GLY A 55 -15.71 1.12 -3.49
CA GLY A 55 -16.53 1.70 -4.53
C GLY A 55 -17.89 2.19 -4.04
N ASN A 56 -18.36 3.18 -4.77
CA ASN A 56 -19.73 3.68 -4.68
C ASN A 56 -20.21 3.94 -6.10
N GLU A 57 -21.05 3.03 -6.62
CA GLU A 57 -21.53 3.08 -7.99
C GLU A 57 -22.37 4.33 -8.27
N GLU A 58 -23.24 4.73 -7.33
CA GLU A 58 -24.09 5.93 -7.47
C GLU A 58 -23.26 7.22 -7.60
N ARG A 59 -22.10 7.26 -6.96
CA ARG A 59 -21.17 8.41 -7.02
C ARG A 59 -20.14 8.27 -8.13
N GLY A 60 -20.03 7.12 -8.77
CA GLY A 60 -19.02 6.83 -9.78
C GLY A 60 -17.59 6.94 -9.24
N ARG A 61 -17.31 6.42 -8.04
CA ARG A 61 -16.01 6.51 -7.34
C ARG A 61 -15.60 5.17 -6.77
N GLY A 62 -14.28 5.01 -6.55
CA GLY A 62 -13.69 3.83 -5.94
C GLY A 62 -13.47 2.67 -6.90
N HIS A 63 -12.88 1.61 -6.38
CA HIS A 63 -12.38 0.45 -7.13
C HIS A 63 -11.43 0.84 -8.25
N GLN A 64 -10.62 1.89 -8.03
CA GLN A 64 -9.72 2.48 -9.02
C GLN A 64 -8.31 2.73 -8.47
N VAL A 65 -7.37 2.83 -9.40
CA VAL A 65 -6.07 3.49 -9.19
C VAL A 65 -6.02 4.71 -10.10
N ILE A 66 -5.61 5.85 -9.58
CA ILE A 66 -5.59 7.12 -10.32
C ILE A 66 -4.16 7.68 -10.28
N LYS A 67 -3.61 7.98 -11.46
CA LYS A 67 -2.34 8.70 -11.62
C LYS A 67 -2.60 10.19 -11.77
N PHE A 68 -1.84 10.99 -11.04
CA PHE A 68 -1.86 12.45 -11.11
C PHE A 68 -0.48 12.98 -11.49
N SER A 69 -0.45 14.13 -12.16
CA SER A 69 0.78 14.93 -12.20
C SER A 69 1.13 15.46 -10.81
N PRO A 70 2.36 15.98 -10.59
CA PRO A 70 2.72 16.62 -9.32
C PRO A 70 1.79 17.78 -8.92
N GLU A 71 1.11 18.42 -9.89
CA GLU A 71 0.14 19.51 -9.68
C GLU A 71 -1.29 19.03 -9.45
N GLY A 72 -1.55 17.69 -9.48
CA GLY A 72 -2.86 17.10 -9.24
C GLY A 72 -3.74 16.95 -10.48
N VAL A 73 -3.17 17.05 -11.69
CA VAL A 73 -3.91 16.77 -12.93
C VAL A 73 -4.00 15.26 -13.15
N VAL A 74 -5.21 14.73 -13.39
CA VAL A 74 -5.40 13.30 -13.68
C VAL A 74 -4.76 12.94 -15.02
N LEU A 75 -3.86 11.98 -15.01
CA LEU A 75 -3.13 11.48 -16.17
C LEU A 75 -3.64 10.10 -16.64
N LEU A 76 -4.02 9.21 -15.70
CA LEU A 76 -4.47 7.86 -16.00
C LEU A 76 -5.45 7.36 -14.93
N ARG A 77 -6.36 6.46 -15.32
CA ARG A 77 -7.22 5.70 -14.41
C ARG A 77 -7.18 4.23 -14.76
N LEU A 78 -6.99 3.36 -13.76
CA LEU A 78 -7.12 1.91 -13.85
C LEU A 78 -8.34 1.48 -13.03
N GLY A 79 -9.10 0.51 -13.52
CA GLY A 79 -10.38 0.13 -12.92
C GLY A 79 -11.55 0.94 -13.48
N THR A 80 -12.76 0.45 -13.23
CA THR A 80 -14.02 1.12 -13.61
C THR A 80 -14.62 1.78 -12.36
N ALA A 81 -14.79 3.10 -12.41
CA ALA A 81 -15.24 3.88 -11.26
C ALA A 81 -16.51 3.35 -10.62
N GLY A 82 -16.48 3.03 -9.34
CA GLY A 82 -17.59 2.51 -8.56
C GLY A 82 -17.95 1.05 -8.80
N VAL A 83 -17.33 0.38 -9.78
CA VAL A 83 -17.72 -0.98 -10.21
C VAL A 83 -16.68 -2.00 -9.72
N ALA A 84 -17.08 -2.82 -8.75
CA ALA A 84 -16.29 -3.97 -8.30
C ALA A 84 -16.30 -5.10 -9.33
N GLY A 85 -15.18 -5.81 -9.49
CA GLY A 85 -15.16 -7.01 -10.33
C GLY A 85 -13.77 -7.56 -10.58
N ARG A 86 -13.73 -8.76 -11.17
CA ARG A 86 -12.51 -9.47 -11.55
C ARG A 86 -12.40 -9.59 -13.07
N THR A 87 -12.22 -8.48 -13.74
CA THR A 87 -11.99 -8.44 -15.20
C THR A 87 -10.71 -7.67 -15.49
N ARG A 88 -10.37 -7.50 -16.78
CA ARG A 88 -9.23 -6.70 -17.21
C ARG A 88 -9.41 -5.20 -16.97
N THR A 89 -10.65 -4.76 -16.75
CA THR A 89 -11.02 -3.33 -16.60
C THR A 89 -11.66 -3.02 -15.25
N THR A 90 -11.86 -4.00 -14.38
CA THR A 90 -12.42 -3.79 -13.04
C THR A 90 -11.49 -4.33 -11.97
N LEU A 91 -11.48 -3.66 -10.82
CA LEU A 91 -10.80 -4.05 -9.59
C LEU A 91 -11.85 -4.29 -8.49
N ASP A 92 -11.49 -4.98 -7.44
CA ASP A 92 -12.35 -5.11 -6.25
C ASP A 92 -11.57 -4.89 -4.98
N GLN A 93 -11.69 -3.69 -4.46
CA GLN A 93 -10.99 -3.21 -3.29
C GLN A 93 -9.45 -3.28 -3.45
N PRO A 94 -8.87 -2.59 -4.46
CA PRO A 94 -7.42 -2.48 -4.58
C PRO A 94 -6.83 -1.83 -3.33
N ASN A 95 -5.65 -2.27 -2.91
CA ASN A 95 -4.99 -1.80 -1.69
C ASN A 95 -3.80 -0.89 -1.98
N ASP A 96 -2.98 -1.29 -2.94
CA ASP A 96 -1.71 -0.62 -3.20
C ASP A 96 -1.36 -0.66 -4.68
N VAL A 97 -0.48 0.24 -5.08
CA VAL A 97 0.04 0.38 -6.43
C VAL A 97 1.55 0.61 -6.36
N LEU A 98 2.27 0.05 -7.31
CA LEU A 98 3.71 0.23 -7.48
C LEU A 98 4.04 0.40 -8.95
N THR A 99 4.93 1.33 -9.27
CA THR A 99 5.50 1.48 -10.60
C THR A 99 6.92 0.91 -10.66
N ALA A 100 7.17 0.00 -11.61
CA ALA A 100 8.50 -0.54 -11.85
C ALA A 100 9.36 0.43 -12.69
N PRO A 101 10.71 0.33 -12.64
CA PRO A 101 11.61 1.19 -13.43
C PRO A 101 11.39 1.15 -14.94
N ASN A 102 10.82 0.06 -15.48
CA ASN A 102 10.46 -0.06 -16.89
C ASN A 102 9.10 0.59 -17.23
N GLY A 103 8.43 1.17 -16.24
CA GLY A 103 7.11 1.78 -16.36
C GLY A 103 5.92 0.84 -16.20
N ASP A 104 6.12 -0.47 -16.02
CA ASP A 104 5.04 -1.40 -15.72
C ASP A 104 4.42 -1.07 -14.36
N ILE A 105 3.10 -1.26 -14.24
CA ILE A 105 2.33 -0.90 -13.06
C ILE A 105 1.79 -2.17 -12.41
N PHE A 106 2.01 -2.33 -11.13
CA PHE A 106 1.49 -3.44 -10.33
C PHE A 106 0.42 -2.94 -9.36
N VAL A 107 -0.70 -3.63 -9.27
CA VAL A 107 -1.80 -3.31 -8.35
C VAL A 107 -2.11 -4.53 -7.48
N ALA A 108 -2.05 -4.35 -6.17
CA ALA A 108 -2.56 -5.33 -5.21
C ALA A 108 -4.07 -5.17 -5.09
N ASP A 109 -4.82 -6.16 -5.59
CA ASP A 109 -6.28 -6.09 -5.73
C ASP A 109 -6.97 -7.10 -4.83
N GLY A 110 -7.52 -6.64 -3.69
CA GLY A 110 -8.25 -7.48 -2.74
C GLY A 110 -8.07 -7.11 -1.27
N HIS A 111 -8.90 -6.23 -0.72
CA HIS A 111 -8.97 -5.92 0.72
C HIS A 111 -9.77 -7.00 1.49
N PRO A 112 -9.69 -7.09 2.83
CA PRO A 112 -10.42 -8.09 3.62
C PRO A 112 -11.92 -8.14 3.31
N GLY A 113 -12.42 -9.34 3.12
CA GLY A 113 -13.80 -9.61 2.71
C GLY A 113 -13.82 -10.50 1.48
N ASN A 114 -14.48 -10.05 0.43
CA ASN A 114 -14.65 -10.80 -0.81
C ASN A 114 -13.81 -10.25 -1.97
N GLY A 115 -12.77 -9.48 -1.70
CA GLY A 115 -11.88 -8.92 -2.73
C GLY A 115 -11.18 -9.99 -3.57
N ASN A 116 -10.63 -9.58 -4.71
CA ASN A 116 -10.09 -10.50 -5.74
C ASN A 116 -8.87 -11.31 -5.30
N ASN A 117 -8.09 -10.82 -4.32
CA ASN A 117 -6.87 -11.48 -3.85
C ASN A 117 -5.89 -11.83 -4.97
N ARG A 118 -5.59 -10.85 -5.82
CA ARG A 118 -4.67 -10.97 -6.96
C ARG A 118 -3.70 -9.81 -7.04
N ILE A 119 -2.65 -9.98 -7.83
CA ILE A 119 -1.82 -8.89 -8.35
C ILE A 119 -2.15 -8.72 -9.83
N VAL A 120 -2.38 -7.49 -10.24
CA VAL A 120 -2.65 -7.14 -11.65
C VAL A 120 -1.49 -6.32 -12.17
N LYS A 121 -0.99 -6.68 -13.34
CA LYS A 121 0.09 -5.97 -14.05
C LYS A 121 -0.47 -5.26 -15.27
N TYR A 122 -0.13 -3.96 -15.38
CA TYR A 122 -0.45 -3.12 -16.53
C TYR A 122 0.83 -2.55 -17.14
N ALA A 123 0.79 -2.23 -18.43
CA ALA A 123 1.81 -1.41 -19.06
C ALA A 123 1.69 0.05 -18.60
N SER A 124 2.70 0.88 -18.86
CA SER A 124 2.76 2.30 -18.49
C SER A 124 1.60 3.15 -19.05
N ASP A 125 0.98 2.70 -20.14
CA ASP A 125 -0.19 3.34 -20.76
C ASP A 125 -1.53 2.87 -20.17
N GLY A 126 -1.50 1.98 -19.15
CA GLY A 126 -2.69 1.41 -18.50
C GLY A 126 -3.28 0.18 -19.19
N ARG A 127 -2.66 -0.32 -20.25
CA ARG A 127 -3.11 -1.55 -20.92
C ARG A 127 -2.82 -2.75 -20.04
N TYR A 128 -3.84 -3.57 -19.78
CA TYR A 128 -3.72 -4.83 -19.03
C TYR A 128 -2.71 -5.77 -19.71
N LEU A 129 -1.79 -6.31 -18.92
CA LEU A 129 -0.81 -7.29 -19.35
C LEU A 129 -1.13 -8.68 -18.84
N MET A 130 -1.25 -8.83 -17.53
CA MET A 130 -1.48 -10.11 -16.87
C MET A 130 -1.97 -9.94 -15.43
N GLU A 131 -2.37 -11.04 -14.81
CA GLU A 131 -2.64 -11.14 -13.37
C GLU A 131 -2.23 -12.50 -12.85
N TRP A 132 -2.00 -12.59 -11.55
CA TRP A 132 -1.83 -13.85 -10.83
C TRP A 132 -2.39 -13.75 -9.42
N GLY A 133 -2.61 -14.90 -8.80
CA GLY A 133 -3.13 -15.00 -7.45
C GLY A 133 -4.63 -15.26 -7.40
N GLU A 134 -5.00 -15.94 -6.34
CA GLU A 134 -6.37 -16.23 -5.92
C GLU A 134 -6.43 -16.35 -4.40
N THR A 135 -7.61 -16.52 -3.85
CA THR A 135 -7.80 -16.65 -2.40
C THR A 135 -7.23 -17.97 -1.89
N GLY A 136 -6.23 -17.89 -1.01
CA GLY A 136 -5.63 -19.08 -0.41
C GLY A 136 -4.39 -18.78 0.43
N SER A 137 -3.58 -19.81 0.71
CA SER A 137 -2.37 -19.73 1.53
C SER A 137 -1.15 -20.47 0.94
N ASN A 138 -1.29 -21.10 -0.22
CA ASN A 138 -0.15 -21.67 -0.94
C ASN A 138 0.73 -20.57 -1.56
N PRO A 139 1.95 -20.86 -2.03
CA PRO A 139 2.71 -19.94 -2.85
C PRO A 139 1.90 -19.42 -4.05
N GLY A 140 1.88 -18.10 -4.23
CA GLY A 140 1.10 -17.45 -5.29
C GLY A 140 -0.38 -17.22 -4.98
N GLU A 141 -0.92 -17.79 -3.90
CA GLU A 141 -2.24 -17.46 -3.38
C GLU A 141 -2.15 -16.36 -2.33
N PHE A 142 -3.22 -15.59 -2.14
CA PHE A 142 -3.25 -14.45 -1.22
C PHE A 142 -4.47 -14.44 -0.31
N ARG A 143 -4.29 -13.81 0.85
CA ARG A 143 -5.40 -13.32 1.69
C ARG A 143 -5.08 -11.88 2.06
N THR A 144 -5.68 -10.95 1.35
CA THR A 144 -5.43 -9.52 1.50
C THR A 144 -4.00 -9.16 1.07
N PRO A 145 -3.68 -9.20 -0.24
CA PRO A 145 -2.47 -8.57 -0.76
C PRO A 145 -2.60 -7.06 -0.51
N HIS A 146 -1.79 -6.51 0.42
CA HIS A 146 -2.08 -5.20 0.99
C HIS A 146 -1.04 -4.13 0.66
N ALA A 147 0.18 -4.53 0.40
CA ALA A 147 1.27 -3.60 0.13
C ALA A 147 2.25 -4.20 -0.88
N LEU A 148 2.90 -3.34 -1.66
CA LEU A 148 3.85 -3.69 -2.70
C LEU A 148 5.16 -2.93 -2.50
N ALA A 149 6.28 -3.58 -2.78
CA ALA A 149 7.58 -2.96 -2.96
C ALA A 149 8.39 -3.72 -4.02
N MET A 150 9.41 -3.11 -4.57
CA MET A 150 10.32 -3.74 -5.52
C MET A 150 11.76 -3.47 -5.08
N ASP A 151 12.62 -4.47 -5.19
CA ASP A 151 14.05 -4.30 -4.95
C ASP A 151 14.80 -3.88 -6.22
N ASP A 152 16.10 -3.62 -6.06
CA ASP A 152 16.96 -3.17 -7.16
C ASP A 152 17.18 -4.28 -8.24
N ASP A 153 16.92 -5.55 -7.90
CA ASP A 153 16.95 -6.67 -8.84
C ASP A 153 15.63 -6.83 -9.62
N GLY A 154 14.62 -6.03 -9.28
CA GLY A 154 13.29 -6.02 -9.89
C GLY A 154 12.34 -7.08 -9.35
N LEU A 155 12.66 -7.70 -8.22
CA LEU A 155 11.75 -8.63 -7.55
C LEU A 155 10.63 -7.88 -6.85
N LEU A 156 9.40 -8.36 -7.02
CA LEU A 156 8.20 -7.79 -6.42
C LEU A 156 7.92 -8.45 -5.06
N TYR A 157 7.87 -7.64 -4.02
CA TYR A 157 7.49 -8.03 -2.66
C TYR A 157 6.03 -7.70 -2.43
N VAL A 158 5.25 -8.69 -1.99
CA VAL A 158 3.81 -8.55 -1.73
C VAL A 158 3.51 -8.83 -0.26
N GLY A 159 2.99 -7.84 0.43
CA GLY A 159 2.50 -7.99 1.80
C GLY A 159 1.18 -8.77 1.84
N ASP A 160 1.22 -10.07 2.04
CA ASP A 160 0.08 -10.97 2.15
C ASP A 160 -0.45 -10.96 3.60
N ARG A 161 -1.13 -9.85 3.95
CA ARG A 161 -1.40 -9.40 5.31
C ARG A 161 -2.13 -10.42 6.17
N SER A 162 -3.19 -11.02 5.67
CA SER A 162 -4.00 -11.97 6.44
C SER A 162 -3.35 -13.35 6.55
N ASN A 163 -2.44 -13.71 5.65
CA ASN A 163 -1.56 -14.87 5.77
C ASN A 163 -0.30 -14.59 6.61
N ARG A 164 -0.08 -13.35 7.05
CA ARG A 164 1.04 -12.95 7.93
C ARG A 164 2.41 -13.24 7.33
N ARG A 165 2.57 -12.95 6.03
CA ARG A 165 3.79 -13.18 5.28
C ARG A 165 4.04 -12.09 4.25
N ILE A 166 5.28 -12.02 3.78
CA ILE A 166 5.67 -11.33 2.54
C ILE A 166 5.97 -12.41 1.51
N GLN A 167 5.37 -12.37 0.34
CA GLN A 167 5.75 -13.21 -0.78
C GLN A 167 6.59 -12.41 -1.79
N VAL A 168 7.58 -13.04 -2.40
CA VAL A 168 8.48 -12.45 -3.38
C VAL A 168 8.28 -13.13 -4.73
N PHE A 169 8.17 -12.35 -5.79
CA PHE A 169 7.90 -12.82 -7.14
C PHE A 169 8.84 -12.15 -8.16
N GLU A 170 9.10 -12.87 -9.25
CA GLU A 170 9.51 -12.23 -10.50
C GLU A 170 8.34 -11.38 -11.05
N GLN A 171 8.63 -10.45 -11.95
CA GLN A 171 7.61 -9.58 -12.52
C GLN A 171 6.59 -10.27 -13.46
N ASP A 172 6.79 -11.54 -13.76
CA ASP A 172 5.88 -12.41 -14.51
C ASP A 172 4.97 -13.27 -13.59
N GLY A 173 5.05 -13.05 -12.26
CA GLY A 173 4.27 -13.77 -11.25
C GLY A 173 4.91 -15.09 -10.80
N THR A 174 6.11 -15.44 -11.27
CA THR A 174 6.83 -16.62 -10.79
C THR A 174 7.21 -16.43 -9.33
N PHE A 175 6.75 -17.34 -8.45
CA PHE A 175 7.06 -17.30 -7.02
C PHE A 175 8.56 -17.62 -6.79
N VAL A 176 9.21 -16.80 -5.95
CA VAL A 176 10.62 -16.94 -5.57
C VAL A 176 10.76 -17.48 -4.15
N ARG A 177 10.19 -16.78 -3.17
CA ARG A 177 10.28 -17.14 -1.74
C ARG A 177 9.25 -16.37 -0.91
N ASP A 178 9.18 -16.68 0.38
CA ASP A 178 8.38 -15.93 1.35
C ASP A 178 9.09 -15.72 2.70
N PHE A 179 8.57 -14.77 3.49
CA PHE A 179 9.03 -14.44 4.83
C PHE A 179 7.85 -14.36 5.80
N TYR A 180 7.95 -15.04 6.95
CA TYR A 180 6.88 -15.13 7.96
C TYR A 180 7.16 -14.32 9.24
N ASN A 181 8.33 -13.69 9.37
CA ASN A 181 8.78 -13.02 10.57
C ASN A 181 8.46 -11.51 10.62
N MET A 182 7.69 -10.99 9.67
CA MET A 182 7.44 -9.55 9.51
C MET A 182 6.09 -9.08 10.08
N GLY A 183 5.25 -9.99 10.57
CA GLY A 183 3.94 -9.66 11.12
C GLY A 183 2.85 -9.57 10.07
N ARG A 184 1.86 -8.72 10.29
CA ARG A 184 0.75 -8.44 9.36
C ARG A 184 1.09 -7.22 8.53
N ALA A 185 1.74 -7.42 7.39
CA ALA A 185 2.24 -6.37 6.55
C ALA A 185 1.11 -5.48 6.00
N SER A 186 0.94 -4.30 6.58
CA SER A 186 0.01 -3.27 6.12
C SER A 186 0.65 -2.35 5.10
N GLY A 187 1.88 -1.93 5.31
CA GLY A 187 2.69 -1.17 4.36
C GLY A 187 4.09 -1.76 4.28
N ILE A 188 4.72 -1.68 3.11
CA ILE A 188 6.11 -2.11 2.90
C ILE A 188 6.86 -1.10 2.05
N THR A 189 8.16 -0.96 2.29
CA THR A 189 9.09 -0.23 1.41
C THR A 189 10.47 -0.85 1.51
N ILE A 190 11.25 -0.72 0.44
CA ILE A 190 12.65 -1.16 0.39
C ILE A 190 13.54 0.06 0.24
N HIS A 191 14.59 0.14 1.06
CA HIS A 191 15.60 1.18 0.98
C HIS A 191 16.96 0.65 1.45
N ASN A 192 18.00 0.86 0.63
CA ASN A 192 19.37 0.41 0.93
C ASN A 192 19.42 -1.06 1.37
N ASN A 193 18.89 -1.95 0.57
CA ASN A 193 18.84 -3.41 0.79
C ASN A 193 18.18 -3.83 2.12
N LYS A 194 17.24 -3.03 2.61
CA LYS A 194 16.44 -3.31 3.80
C LYS A 194 14.96 -3.21 3.49
N LEU A 195 14.19 -4.19 3.95
CA LEU A 195 12.74 -4.20 3.87
C LEU A 195 12.16 -3.64 5.18
N TYR A 196 11.41 -2.57 5.06
CA TYR A 196 10.65 -1.95 6.15
C TYR A 196 9.20 -2.36 6.04
N VAL A 197 8.65 -2.92 7.11
CA VAL A 197 7.27 -3.43 7.13
C VAL A 197 6.49 -2.81 8.28
N ALA A 198 5.47 -2.05 7.95
CA ALA A 198 4.50 -1.55 8.92
C ALA A 198 3.47 -2.65 9.23
N ASP A 199 3.31 -2.94 10.51
CA ASP A 199 2.33 -3.88 11.06
C ASP A 199 1.36 -3.10 11.95
N SER A 200 0.22 -2.71 11.41
CA SER A 200 -0.80 -1.92 12.13
C SER A 200 -1.80 -2.79 12.89
N GLU A 201 -1.83 -4.10 12.63
CA GLU A 201 -2.95 -4.94 13.05
C GLU A 201 -2.59 -6.17 13.89
N SER A 202 -1.30 -6.46 14.11
CA SER A 202 -0.93 -7.59 14.98
C SER A 202 -1.42 -7.35 16.41
N ARG A 203 -2.16 -8.32 16.93
CA ARG A 203 -2.69 -8.37 18.30
C ARG A 203 -2.97 -9.83 18.65
N TYR A 204 -3.22 -10.09 19.93
CA TYR A 204 -3.42 -11.45 20.44
C TYR A 204 -4.39 -12.30 19.59
N GLY A 205 -5.51 -11.73 19.14
CA GLY A 205 -6.52 -12.47 18.36
C GLY A 205 -6.18 -12.66 16.88
N SER A 206 -5.32 -11.80 16.29
CA SER A 206 -5.01 -11.86 14.85
C SER A 206 -3.61 -12.37 14.53
N ASN A 207 -2.64 -12.15 15.41
CA ASN A 207 -1.25 -12.59 15.27
C ASN A 207 -0.57 -12.71 16.63
N PRO A 208 -0.88 -13.80 17.41
CA PRO A 208 -0.33 -13.98 18.74
C PRO A 208 1.20 -13.96 18.77
N GLY A 209 1.79 -13.26 19.73
CA GLY A 209 3.24 -13.14 19.88
C GLY A 209 3.89 -12.02 19.10
N PHE A 210 3.18 -11.38 18.18
CA PHE A 210 3.66 -10.20 17.45
C PHE A 210 3.11 -8.90 18.05
N ARG A 211 3.94 -7.86 18.04
CA ARG A 211 3.55 -6.49 18.39
C ARG A 211 3.44 -5.65 17.13
N ARG A 212 2.52 -4.68 17.15
CA ARG A 212 2.41 -3.64 16.11
C ARG A 212 3.64 -2.74 16.11
N GLY A 213 3.94 -2.19 14.97
CA GLY A 213 5.07 -1.29 14.74
C GLY A 213 5.73 -1.55 13.40
N ILE A 214 6.90 -0.94 13.17
CA ILE A 214 7.64 -1.09 11.92
C ILE A 214 8.83 -2.01 12.18
N ARG A 215 8.92 -3.12 11.42
CA ARG A 215 10.07 -4.04 11.41
C ARG A 215 10.99 -3.71 10.26
N VAL A 216 12.28 -3.82 10.50
CA VAL A 216 13.32 -3.66 9.48
C VAL A 216 14.05 -4.98 9.33
N MET A 217 14.04 -5.52 8.13
CA MET A 217 14.74 -6.76 7.77
C MET A 217 15.87 -6.44 6.79
N ASP A 218 17.00 -7.03 7.03
CA ASP A 218 18.12 -7.04 6.09
C ASP A 218 17.85 -8.10 5.01
N LEU A 219 17.87 -7.71 3.73
CA LEU A 219 17.47 -8.59 2.63
C LEU A 219 18.51 -9.66 2.30
N ASP A 220 19.80 -9.43 2.58
CA ASP A 220 20.85 -10.43 2.36
C ASP A 220 20.71 -11.61 3.31
N THR A 221 20.42 -11.29 4.59
CA THR A 221 20.37 -12.31 5.65
C THR A 221 18.97 -12.83 5.94
N GLY A 222 17.92 -12.07 5.60
CA GLY A 222 16.51 -12.37 5.95
C GLY A 222 16.20 -12.18 7.45
N PHE A 223 17.12 -11.57 8.22
CA PHE A 223 16.90 -11.32 9.66
C PHE A 223 16.29 -9.96 9.93
N VAL A 224 15.36 -9.91 10.90
CA VAL A 224 14.88 -8.64 11.46
C VAL A 224 15.99 -8.03 12.31
N ILE A 225 16.48 -6.86 11.89
CA ILE A 225 17.61 -6.15 12.51
C ILE A 225 17.18 -4.98 13.39
N ALA A 226 15.93 -4.47 13.21
CA ALA A 226 15.39 -3.39 14.03
C ALA A 226 13.87 -3.48 14.13
N PHE A 227 13.33 -2.86 15.18
CA PHE A 227 11.90 -2.74 15.42
C PHE A 227 11.59 -1.36 16.03
N ILE A 228 10.70 -0.63 15.39
CA ILE A 228 10.13 0.63 15.88
C ILE A 228 8.73 0.28 16.42
N PRO A 229 8.53 0.25 17.74
CA PRO A 229 7.26 -0.16 18.31
C PRO A 229 6.15 0.87 18.07
N ASP A 230 4.92 0.39 18.03
CA ASP A 230 3.73 1.24 18.11
C ASP A 230 3.81 2.11 19.39
N PRO A 231 3.66 3.43 19.29
CA PRO A 231 3.69 4.31 20.47
C PRO A 231 2.53 4.07 21.43
N ASP A 232 1.42 3.51 20.97
CA ASP A 232 0.31 3.08 21.82
C ASP A 232 0.08 1.56 21.71
N PRO A 233 0.68 0.77 22.61
CA PRO A 233 0.59 -0.69 22.57
C PRO A 233 -0.75 -1.23 23.07
N THR A 234 -1.73 -0.39 23.39
CA THR A 234 -3.02 -0.85 23.94
C THR A 234 -3.75 -1.78 22.96
N PRO A 235 -4.41 -2.86 23.44
CA PRO A 235 -5.00 -3.88 22.56
C PRO A 235 -6.10 -3.39 21.61
N GLY A 236 -6.63 -2.20 21.80
CA GLY A 236 -7.66 -1.60 20.93
C GLY A 236 -7.14 -0.41 20.12
N GLY A 237 -5.87 -0.03 20.32
CA GLY A 237 -5.30 1.13 19.67
C GLY A 237 -5.14 0.93 18.16
N THR A 238 -5.26 2.01 17.41
CA THR A 238 -5.04 2.07 15.95
C THR A 238 -3.92 3.06 15.61
N SER A 239 -3.00 3.30 16.58
CA SER A 239 -1.92 4.27 16.44
C SER A 239 -0.75 3.78 15.60
N ALA A 240 -0.65 2.47 15.34
CA ALA A 240 0.43 1.92 14.54
C ALA A 240 0.39 2.42 13.10
N ALA A 241 1.58 2.57 12.51
CA ALA A 241 1.72 2.91 11.11
C ALA A 241 1.09 1.84 10.21
N GLU A 242 0.27 2.26 9.26
CA GLU A 242 -0.24 1.43 8.18
C GLU A 242 0.62 1.59 6.91
N GLY A 243 1.02 2.82 6.59
CA GLY A 243 2.00 3.08 5.55
C GLY A 243 3.40 3.32 6.13
N VAL A 244 4.44 3.00 5.36
CA VAL A 244 5.84 3.25 5.72
C VAL A 244 6.61 3.75 4.51
N ALA A 245 7.47 4.75 4.73
CA ALA A 245 8.43 5.25 3.75
C ALA A 245 9.76 5.57 4.42
N VAL A 246 10.84 5.65 3.64
CA VAL A 246 12.19 5.98 4.14
C VAL A 246 12.80 7.04 3.25
N ASP A 247 13.39 8.09 3.84
CA ASP A 247 14.12 9.10 3.08
C ASP A 247 15.59 8.73 2.84
N ASN A 248 16.28 9.48 1.99
CA ASN A 248 17.67 9.25 1.64
C ASN A 248 18.65 9.42 2.83
N GLU A 249 18.19 9.99 3.95
CA GLU A 249 18.94 10.12 5.20
C GLU A 249 18.72 8.90 6.12
N GLY A 250 17.84 7.95 5.72
CA GLY A 250 17.47 6.76 6.48
C GLY A 250 16.40 7.02 7.55
N ASN A 251 15.77 8.19 7.56
CA ASN A 251 14.66 8.44 8.46
C ASN A 251 13.41 7.68 8.00
N VAL A 252 12.74 7.05 8.94
CA VAL A 252 11.52 6.25 8.68
C VAL A 252 10.28 7.08 8.97
N TYR A 253 9.34 7.09 8.04
CA TYR A 253 8.06 7.75 8.18
C TYR A 253 6.95 6.70 8.31
N GLY A 254 6.12 6.82 9.35
CA GLY A 254 4.96 5.99 9.58
C GLY A 254 3.67 6.77 9.41
N ALA A 255 2.77 6.32 8.54
CA ALA A 255 1.44 6.90 8.38
C ALA A 255 0.46 6.22 9.34
N GLU A 256 0.11 6.90 10.43
CA GLU A 256 -0.71 6.36 11.53
C GLU A 256 -2.20 6.62 11.29
N VAL A 257 -3.02 5.57 11.21
CA VAL A 257 -4.46 5.67 10.89
C VAL A 257 -5.25 6.29 12.03
N GLY A 258 -5.15 5.78 13.24
CA GLY A 258 -5.92 6.24 14.38
C GLY A 258 -5.66 7.71 14.72
N PRO A 259 -4.42 8.12 14.98
CA PRO A 259 -4.07 9.52 15.22
C PRO A 259 -4.21 10.41 13.98
N ARG A 260 -4.30 9.83 12.77
CA ARG A 260 -4.29 10.54 11.48
C ARG A 260 -3.06 11.44 11.38
N ALA A 261 -1.90 10.84 11.61
CA ALA A 261 -0.63 11.54 11.69
C ALA A 261 0.42 10.88 10.81
N LEU A 262 1.37 11.68 10.35
CA LEU A 262 2.62 11.20 9.79
C LEU A 262 3.71 11.39 10.84
N ARG A 263 4.31 10.29 11.27
CA ARG A 263 5.37 10.29 12.29
C ARG A 263 6.73 10.03 11.65
N LYS A 264 7.68 10.93 11.89
CA LYS A 264 9.08 10.76 11.50
C LYS A 264 9.89 10.14 12.64
N HIS A 265 10.58 9.04 12.37
CA HIS A 265 11.58 8.41 13.23
C HIS A 265 12.96 8.70 12.66
N VAL A 266 13.79 9.41 13.41
CA VAL A 266 15.13 9.84 12.95
C VAL A 266 16.12 8.72 13.18
N ALA A 267 16.87 8.33 12.14
CA ALA A 267 18.01 7.43 12.25
C ALA A 267 19.11 8.05 13.16
N ARG A 268 19.67 7.24 14.05
CA ARG A 268 20.75 7.66 14.96
C ARG A 268 22.03 6.88 14.68
#